data_7c2c7f787b8d9348e8e064a2ba8d1d4a
#
_entry.id   7c2c7f787b8d9348e8e064a2ba8d1d4a
#
_cell.length_a   1.000
_cell.length_b   1.000
_cell.length_c   1.000
_cell.angle_alpha   90.00
_cell.angle_beta   90.00
_cell.angle_gamma   90.00
#
_symmetry.space_group_name_H-M   'P 1'
#
loop_
_entity.id
_entity.type
_entity.pdbx_description
1 polymer ?
#
loop_
_entity_poly.entity_id
_entity_poly.type
_entity_poly.pdbx_seq_one_letter_code
_entity_poly.pdbx_strand_id
1 'polypeptide(L)'
;MRGELERELMQILWDSTEPLGIREIQDVFTGHIPAYTTLMTSLDRLEKKGQVIRIEEGPRKIRFRPTHSGGEHTSLAMTAALNASSDSEAALLRFAGNLSDEHLDLLRQAIGPKSAKQKTR
;
A
#
# COMPACT_ATOMS: atom_id res chain seq x y z
N MET A 1 -2.85 15.98 -11.62
CA MET A 1 -2.96 14.61 -12.11
C MET A 1 -3.72 13.74 -11.14
N ARG A 2 -4.63 12.96 -11.70
CA ARG A 2 -5.49 12.11 -10.90
C ARG A 2 -4.71 11.11 -10.05
N GLY A 3 -3.71 10.49 -10.65
CA GLY A 3 -2.94 9.47 -9.96
C GLY A 3 -2.13 9.99 -8.80
N GLU A 4 -1.75 11.26 -8.86
CA GLU A 4 -0.97 11.85 -7.78
C GLU A 4 -1.80 12.00 -6.51
N LEU A 5 -3.05 12.46 -6.66
CA LEU A 5 -3.91 12.63 -5.51
C LEU A 5 -4.24 11.27 -4.88
N GLU A 6 -4.52 10.27 -5.71
CA GLU A 6 -4.79 8.94 -5.18
C GLU A 6 -3.61 8.39 -4.42
N ARG A 7 -2.39 8.60 -4.92
CA ARG A 7 -1.19 8.15 -4.23
C ARG A 7 -1.00 8.88 -2.90
N GLU A 8 -1.26 10.18 -2.88
CA GLU A 8 -1.16 10.95 -1.64
C GLU A 8 -2.17 10.44 -0.62
N LEU A 9 -3.39 10.19 -1.06
CA LEU A 9 -4.43 9.67 -0.18
C LEU A 9 -4.04 8.32 0.41
N MET A 10 -3.54 7.43 -0.43
CA MET A 10 -3.11 6.12 0.07
C MET A 10 -1.99 6.26 1.09
N GLN A 11 -1.03 7.17 0.84
CA GLN A 11 0.06 7.37 1.79
C GLN A 11 -0.45 7.90 3.13
N ILE A 12 -1.40 8.83 3.07
CA ILE A 12 -1.99 9.38 4.29
C ILE A 12 -2.68 8.28 5.09
N LEU A 13 -3.43 7.43 4.41
CA LEU A 13 -4.14 6.34 5.08
C LEU A 13 -3.18 5.30 5.64
N TRP A 14 -2.11 4.97 4.90
CA TRP A 14 -1.11 4.02 5.39
C TRP A 14 -0.37 4.55 6.62
N ASP A 15 -0.15 5.86 6.67
CA ASP A 15 0.57 6.46 7.79
C ASP A 15 -0.29 6.59 9.05
N SER A 16 -1.59 6.41 8.92
CA SER A 16 -2.50 6.51 10.04
C SER A 16 -2.73 5.16 10.69
N THR A 17 -2.79 5.15 12.01
CA THR A 17 -3.08 3.92 12.74
C THR A 17 -4.58 3.65 12.83
N GLU A 18 -5.41 4.64 12.47
CA GLU A 18 -6.85 4.54 12.56
C GLU A 18 -7.52 5.01 11.27
N PRO A 19 -8.74 4.55 11.01
CA PRO A 19 -9.47 5.06 9.86
C PRO A 19 -9.66 6.57 9.95
N LEU A 20 -9.68 7.24 8.82
CA LEU A 20 -9.77 8.70 8.76
C LEU A 20 -11.01 9.15 8.00
N GLY A 21 -11.66 10.18 8.53
CA GLY A 21 -12.71 10.89 7.81
C GLY A 21 -12.10 11.90 6.86
N ILE A 22 -12.95 12.46 5.99
CA ILE A 22 -12.44 13.38 4.97
C ILE A 22 -11.84 14.65 5.59
N ARG A 23 -12.45 15.17 6.63
CA ARG A 23 -11.90 16.37 7.27
C ARG A 23 -10.57 16.11 7.93
N GLU A 24 -10.43 14.92 8.51
CA GLU A 24 -9.15 14.51 9.10
C GLU A 24 -8.08 14.40 8.02
N ILE A 25 -8.48 13.88 6.85
CA ILE A 25 -7.56 13.80 5.73
C ILE A 25 -7.16 15.20 5.26
N GLN A 26 -8.12 16.12 5.16
CA GLN A 26 -7.82 17.49 4.78
C GLN A 26 -6.80 18.13 5.72
N ASP A 27 -6.89 17.80 7.00
CA ASP A 27 -5.97 18.36 8.00
C ASP A 27 -4.52 17.94 7.81
N VAL A 28 -4.29 16.83 7.10
CA VAL A 28 -2.94 16.35 6.84
C VAL A 28 -2.27 17.14 5.72
N PHE A 29 -3.05 17.67 4.79
CA PHE A 29 -2.50 18.41 3.66
C PHE A 29 -1.88 19.74 4.10
N THR A 30 -0.75 20.08 3.48
CA THR A 30 -0.12 21.38 3.67
C THR A 30 -0.15 22.10 2.33
N GLY A 31 -0.24 23.43 2.38
CA GLY A 31 -0.35 24.22 1.16
C GLY A 31 -1.75 24.13 0.60
N HIS A 32 -1.89 23.64 -0.60
CA HIS A 32 -3.21 23.49 -1.22
C HIS A 32 -3.97 22.32 -0.63
N ILE A 33 -5.14 22.61 -0.10
CA ILE A 33 -5.98 21.57 0.50
C ILE A 33 -7.09 21.20 -0.49
N PRO A 34 -7.16 19.94 -0.92
CA PRO A 34 -8.21 19.53 -1.84
C PRO A 34 -9.60 19.71 -1.25
N ALA A 35 -10.56 20.03 -2.10
CA ALA A 35 -11.93 20.22 -1.65
C ALA A 35 -12.53 18.90 -1.17
N TYR A 36 -13.50 19.00 -0.30
CA TYR A 36 -14.19 17.84 0.26
C TYR A 36 -14.71 16.91 -0.87
N THR A 37 -15.37 17.52 -1.88
CA THR A 37 -15.93 16.72 -2.97
C THR A 37 -14.85 16.06 -3.82
N THR A 38 -13.72 16.72 -3.98
CA THR A 38 -12.60 16.14 -4.73
C THR A 38 -12.06 14.90 -4.02
N LEU A 39 -11.90 15.01 -2.70
CA LEU A 39 -11.43 13.88 -1.91
C LEU A 39 -12.44 12.74 -1.91
N MET A 40 -13.71 13.08 -1.82
CA MET A 40 -14.78 12.08 -1.85
C MET A 40 -14.75 11.29 -3.15
N THR A 41 -14.61 12.01 -4.28
CA THR A 41 -14.55 11.37 -5.59
C THR A 41 -13.34 10.43 -5.69
N SER A 42 -12.19 10.90 -5.21
CA SER A 42 -10.97 10.07 -5.27
C SER A 42 -11.09 8.84 -4.39
N LEU A 43 -11.66 9.01 -3.19
CA LEU A 43 -11.86 7.87 -2.28
C LEU A 43 -12.87 6.88 -2.83
N ASP A 44 -13.91 7.36 -3.52
CA ASP A 44 -14.84 6.46 -4.19
C ASP A 44 -14.14 5.61 -5.24
N ARG A 45 -13.23 6.22 -5.98
CA ARG A 45 -12.46 5.46 -6.98
C ARG A 45 -11.57 4.43 -6.33
N LEU A 46 -10.91 4.80 -5.23
CA LEU A 46 -10.04 3.87 -4.52
C LEU A 46 -10.85 2.72 -3.93
N GLU A 47 -12.05 3.02 -3.44
CA GLU A 47 -12.93 1.98 -2.92
C GLU A 47 -13.32 0.99 -4.03
N LYS A 48 -13.68 1.51 -5.19
CA LYS A 48 -14.06 0.67 -6.32
C LYS A 48 -12.90 -0.18 -6.81
N LYS A 49 -11.69 0.33 -6.68
CA LYS A 49 -10.48 -0.44 -7.01
C LYS A 49 -10.12 -1.45 -5.95
N GLY A 50 -10.82 -1.44 -4.81
CA GLY A 50 -10.55 -2.36 -3.73
C GLY A 50 -9.37 -1.96 -2.85
N GLN A 51 -8.91 -0.73 -2.95
CA GLN A 51 -7.72 -0.27 -2.22
C GLN A 51 -8.03 0.37 -0.89
N VAL A 52 -9.28 0.84 -0.70
CA VAL A 52 -9.71 1.37 0.59
C VAL A 52 -11.04 0.74 0.97
N ILE A 53 -11.29 0.73 2.27
CA ILE A 53 -12.54 0.25 2.83
C ILE A 53 -13.24 1.41 3.48
N ARG A 54 -14.52 1.56 3.16
CA ARG A 54 -15.34 2.61 3.71
C ARG A 54 -16.05 2.08 4.94
N ILE A 55 -15.93 2.81 6.03
CA ILE A 55 -16.54 2.44 7.30
C ILE A 55 -17.59 3.48 7.67
N GLU A 56 -18.82 3.05 7.87
CA GLU A 56 -19.91 3.94 8.25
C GLU A 56 -20.28 3.66 9.70
N GLU A 57 -19.97 4.62 10.56
CA GLU A 57 -20.20 4.47 12.00
C GLU A 57 -21.43 5.25 12.46
N GLY A 58 -22.27 5.67 11.53
CA GLY A 58 -23.46 6.43 11.85
C GLY A 58 -23.79 7.38 10.71
N PRO A 59 -24.88 8.14 10.83
CA PRO A 59 -25.42 8.93 9.70
C PRO A 59 -24.46 9.95 9.11
N ARG A 60 -23.44 10.38 9.79
CA ARG A 60 -22.51 11.35 9.23
C ARG A 60 -21.07 11.02 9.58
N LYS A 61 -20.85 9.77 9.97
CA LYS A 61 -19.52 9.35 10.36
C LYS A 61 -19.01 8.32 9.37
N ILE A 62 -18.42 8.82 8.30
CA ILE A 62 -17.83 7.96 7.28
C ILE A 62 -16.32 8.10 7.39
N ARG A 63 -15.65 6.98 7.53
CA ARG A 63 -14.19 6.93 7.63
C ARG A 63 -13.66 5.93 6.61
N PHE A 64 -12.38 6.07 6.31
CA PHE A 64 -11.74 5.23 5.32
C PHE A 64 -10.46 4.65 5.90
N ARG A 65 -10.18 3.40 5.57
CA ARG A 65 -8.90 2.80 5.89
C ARG A 65 -8.39 2.03 4.68
N PRO A 66 -7.08 1.82 4.58
CA PRO A 66 -6.56 1.04 3.44
C PRO A 66 -6.92 -0.43 3.62
N THR A 67 -7.13 -1.10 2.49
CA THR A 67 -7.41 -2.55 2.50
C THR A 67 -6.19 -3.31 3.00
N HIS A 68 -5.00 -2.87 2.59
CA HIS A 68 -3.73 -3.48 2.98
C HIS A 68 -2.81 -2.40 3.54
N SER A 69 -1.86 -2.81 4.38
CA SER A 69 -0.82 -1.89 4.80
C SER A 69 0.05 -1.51 3.59
N GLY A 70 0.87 -0.46 3.76
CA GLY A 70 1.77 -0.06 2.69
C GLY A 70 2.71 -1.18 2.31
N GLY A 71 3.24 -1.90 3.31
CA GLY A 71 4.12 -3.03 3.04
C GLY A 71 3.42 -4.15 2.30
N GLU A 72 2.21 -4.47 2.72
CA GLU A 72 1.43 -5.50 2.02
C GLU A 72 1.14 -5.09 0.58
N HIS A 73 0.75 -3.84 0.39
CA HIS A 73 0.45 -3.35 -0.96
C HIS A 73 1.67 -3.49 -1.86
N THR A 74 2.84 -3.07 -1.38
CA THR A 74 4.07 -3.17 -2.14
C THR A 74 4.43 -4.62 -2.42
N SER A 75 4.29 -5.47 -1.41
CA SER A 75 4.60 -6.90 -1.57
C SER A 75 3.72 -7.54 -2.64
N LEU A 76 2.44 -7.21 -2.64
CA LEU A 76 1.53 -7.74 -3.66
C LEU A 76 1.93 -7.27 -5.06
N ALA A 77 2.34 -6.00 -5.19
CA ALA A 77 2.79 -5.48 -6.47
C ALA A 77 4.06 -6.16 -6.94
N MET A 78 5.00 -6.41 -6.02
CA MET A 78 6.24 -7.10 -6.35
C MET A 78 5.97 -8.52 -6.84
N THR A 79 5.10 -9.23 -6.13
CA THR A 79 4.73 -10.60 -6.49
C THR A 79 4.03 -10.63 -7.85
N ALA A 80 3.14 -9.68 -8.08
CA ALA A 80 2.45 -9.60 -9.37
C ALA A 80 3.42 -9.36 -10.52
N ALA A 81 4.38 -8.44 -10.31
CA ALA A 81 5.37 -8.15 -11.33
C ALA A 81 6.22 -9.39 -11.64
N LEU A 82 6.61 -10.10 -10.60
CA LEU A 82 7.40 -11.30 -10.77
C LEU A 82 6.63 -12.38 -11.53
N ASN A 83 5.37 -12.58 -11.16
CA ASN A 83 4.54 -13.59 -11.80
C ASN A 83 4.21 -13.27 -13.25
N ALA A 84 4.20 -11.97 -13.60
CA ALA A 84 3.94 -11.56 -14.98
C ALA A 84 5.20 -11.60 -15.85
N SER A 85 6.36 -11.82 -15.25
CA SER A 85 7.61 -11.86 -16.02
C SER A 85 7.72 -13.14 -16.83
N SER A 86 8.22 -13.01 -18.04
CA SER A 86 8.49 -14.19 -18.87
C SER A 86 9.77 -14.92 -18.43
N ASP A 87 10.57 -14.27 -17.57
CA ASP A 87 11.83 -14.86 -17.09
C ASP A 87 11.99 -14.45 -15.62
N SER A 88 11.22 -15.10 -14.76
CA SER A 88 11.21 -14.77 -13.34
C SER A 88 12.54 -15.10 -12.66
N GLU A 89 13.25 -16.12 -13.15
CA GLU A 89 14.53 -16.46 -12.56
C GLU A 89 15.54 -15.33 -12.76
N ALA A 90 15.66 -14.82 -13.98
CA ALA A 90 16.57 -13.70 -14.25
C ALA A 90 16.14 -12.45 -13.48
N ALA A 91 14.83 -12.22 -13.39
CA ALA A 91 14.32 -11.07 -12.66
C ALA A 91 14.72 -11.14 -11.19
N LEU A 92 14.57 -12.31 -10.57
CA LEU A 92 14.93 -12.47 -9.16
C LEU A 92 16.43 -12.31 -8.93
N LEU A 93 17.24 -12.88 -9.82
CA LEU A 93 18.69 -12.78 -9.65
C LEU A 93 19.16 -11.31 -9.75
N ARG A 94 18.62 -10.57 -10.71
CA ARG A 94 18.98 -9.17 -10.85
C ARG A 94 18.47 -8.34 -9.68
N PHE A 95 17.25 -8.63 -9.25
CA PHE A 95 16.68 -7.92 -8.11
C PHE A 95 17.56 -8.10 -6.88
N ALA A 96 17.92 -9.33 -6.59
CA ALA A 96 18.78 -9.62 -5.43
C ALA A 96 20.14 -8.93 -5.56
N GLY A 97 20.71 -8.93 -6.76
CA GLY A 97 22.01 -8.31 -6.98
C GLY A 97 22.00 -6.80 -6.84
N ASN A 98 20.84 -6.17 -6.98
CA ASN A 98 20.72 -4.72 -6.87
C ASN A 98 20.24 -4.25 -5.50
N LEU A 99 19.96 -5.16 -4.59
CA LEU A 99 19.51 -4.78 -3.25
C LEU A 99 20.67 -4.19 -2.44
N SER A 100 20.31 -3.23 -1.58
CA SER A 100 21.28 -2.70 -0.62
C SER A 100 21.65 -3.78 0.40
N ASP A 101 22.78 -3.58 1.08
CA ASP A 101 23.17 -4.51 2.13
C ASP A 101 22.11 -4.60 3.22
N GLU A 102 21.49 -3.49 3.53
CA GLU A 102 20.45 -3.45 4.53
C GLU A 102 19.26 -4.32 4.13
N HIS A 103 18.82 -4.18 2.90
CA HIS A 103 17.69 -4.96 2.41
C HIS A 103 18.05 -6.44 2.28
N LEU A 104 19.28 -6.75 1.90
CA LEU A 104 19.72 -8.13 1.85
C LEU A 104 19.68 -8.77 3.24
N ASP A 105 20.11 -8.03 4.26
CA ASP A 105 20.05 -8.55 5.62
C ASP A 105 18.63 -8.82 6.06
N LEU A 106 17.71 -7.92 5.73
CA LEU A 106 16.30 -8.13 6.05
C LEU A 106 15.76 -9.39 5.38
N LEU A 107 16.11 -9.59 4.11
CA LEU A 107 15.69 -10.80 3.41
C LEU A 107 16.26 -12.05 4.06
N ARG A 108 17.54 -12.05 4.42
CA ARG A 108 18.16 -13.20 5.07
C ARG A 108 17.44 -13.54 6.37
N GLN A 109 17.09 -12.55 7.15
CA GLN A 109 16.36 -12.76 8.39
C GLN A 109 14.99 -13.37 8.13
N ALA A 110 14.31 -12.91 7.09
CA ALA A 110 12.96 -13.37 6.79
C ALA A 110 12.92 -14.80 6.29
N ILE A 111 13.85 -15.19 5.43
CA ILE A 111 13.77 -16.49 4.75
C ILE A 111 14.61 -17.57 5.41
N GLY A 112 15.63 -17.21 6.18
CA GLY A 112 16.56 -18.19 6.73
C GLY A 112 15.92 -19.35 7.46
N PRO A 113 15.39 -19.14 8.67
CA PRO A 113 14.79 -20.24 9.44
C PRO A 113 13.53 -20.80 8.80
N LYS A 114 12.71 -19.93 8.21
CA LYS A 114 11.45 -20.36 7.61
C LYS A 114 11.67 -21.21 6.38
N SER A 115 12.68 -20.86 5.60
CA SER A 115 13.02 -21.63 4.40
C SER A 115 13.38 -23.05 4.77
N ALA A 116 14.18 -23.22 5.84
CA ALA A 116 14.56 -24.55 6.30
C ALA A 116 13.34 -25.36 6.72
N LYS A 117 12.42 -24.75 7.45
CA LYS A 117 11.22 -25.44 7.90
C LYS A 117 10.33 -25.85 6.72
N GLN A 118 10.22 -25.00 5.74
CA GLN A 118 9.38 -25.30 4.58
C GLN A 118 9.94 -26.44 3.77
N LYS A 119 11.25 -26.55 3.71
CA LYS A 119 11.89 -27.61 2.94
C LYS A 119 11.73 -28.99 3.55
N THR A 120 11.44 -29.04 4.83
CA THR A 120 11.28 -30.34 5.50
C THR A 120 9.90 -30.94 5.32
N ARG A 121 9.03 -30.27 4.62
CA ARG A 121 7.70 -30.82 4.35
C ARG A 121 7.65 -31.67 3.10
#